data_7fa8d18b436125bec22e69b5fa9bfaaf
#
_entry.id   7fa8d18b436125bec22e69b5fa9bfaaf
#
_cell.length_a   1.000
_cell.length_b   1.000
_cell.length_c   1.000
_cell.angle_alpha   90.00
_cell.angle_beta   90.00
_cell.angle_gamma   90.00
#
_symmetry.space_group_name_H-M   'P 1'
#
loop_
_entity.id
_entity.type
_entity.pdbx_description
1 polymer ?
#
loop_
_entity_poly.entity_id
_entity_poly.type
_entity_poly.pdbx_seq_one_letter_code
_entity_poly.pdbx_strand_id
1 'polypeptide(L)'
;MGFFSSLFRSRDKPSDRTSGSGYAFFMGGSTSGKRVNERTAMQMTAVYSCVRILSEAVASLPLQFYRYTDDGGKEKAVEHPLYFLLHDEPNPEMTSFVFRETLMTHLLLWGNAYAQIIRNGRGEVVALYPLMADRMYVDRDDKGQLYYEYTLYSDDAPTMKGSIVRLSPYEVLHIPGLGFDGLVGYSPIAMAKNAIGMAMACEEYGAKFFANGAAPSGVLEHPGTIKDPSRVRESWQRTFGGSGNANKVAVLEEGMKYTPISISPEQAQFLETRKFQLDEIARIFRVPPHMIGDLEKSSFNNIEQQSLEFVKYTLDPWVSRWEQSMVRSLLSREEKSKYFIKFKIGRAHV
;
A
#
# COMPACT_ATOMS: atom_id res chain seq x y z
N MET A 1 38.52 39.95 -15.16
CA MET A 1 38.59 39.08 -14.02
C MET A 1 37.15 38.76 -13.56
N GLY A 2 36.62 37.63 -13.82
CA GLY A 2 35.22 37.35 -13.45
C GLY A 2 34.62 36.01 -13.91
N PHE A 3 35.36 35.17 -14.65
CA PHE A 3 34.79 33.94 -15.23
C PHE A 3 35.04 32.65 -14.38
N PHE A 4 35.82 32.69 -13.32
CA PHE A 4 36.19 31.52 -12.50
C PHE A 4 35.53 31.44 -11.14
N SER A 5 34.75 32.44 -10.72
CA SER A 5 34.09 32.42 -9.43
C SER A 5 32.84 31.53 -9.34
N SER A 6 32.33 31.09 -10.49
CA SER A 6 31.15 30.19 -10.50
C SER A 6 31.49 28.70 -10.37
N LEU A 7 32.76 28.32 -10.53
CA LEU A 7 33.22 26.93 -10.45
C LEU A 7 33.44 26.41 -9.01
N PHE A 8 33.45 27.30 -8.02
CA PHE A 8 33.67 26.95 -6.60
C PHE A 8 32.47 27.32 -5.71
N ARG A 9 31.27 27.37 -6.25
CA ARG A 9 30.10 27.37 -5.36
C ARG A 9 30.06 26.03 -4.66
N SER A 10 30.35 26.07 -3.35
CA SER A 10 30.11 24.94 -2.45
C SER A 10 28.69 24.42 -2.67
N ARG A 11 28.59 23.19 -3.19
CA ARG A 11 27.30 22.50 -3.38
C ARG A 11 26.88 21.84 -2.07
N ASP A 12 26.85 22.60 -0.97
CA ASP A 12 26.44 22.08 0.32
C ASP A 12 24.93 21.79 0.40
N LYS A 13 24.17 22.22 -0.60
CA LYS A 13 22.73 22.00 -0.68
C LYS A 13 22.30 21.62 -2.10
N PRO A 14 21.41 20.64 -2.26
CA PRO A 14 20.83 20.30 -3.56
C PRO A 14 20.07 21.49 -4.15
N SER A 15 20.28 21.78 -5.43
CA SER A 15 19.59 22.87 -6.15
C SER A 15 18.38 22.41 -6.93
N ASP A 16 18.21 21.10 -7.09
CA ASP A 16 17.15 20.54 -7.94
C ASP A 16 15.89 20.27 -7.11
N ARG A 17 14.75 20.63 -7.69
CA ARG A 17 13.43 20.26 -7.18
C ARG A 17 13.25 18.77 -7.39
N THR A 18 12.84 18.07 -6.33
CA THR A 18 12.78 16.60 -6.32
C THR A 18 11.38 16.03 -6.50
N SER A 19 10.36 16.91 -6.61
CA SER A 19 8.97 16.47 -6.66
C SER A 19 8.29 16.83 -7.98
N GLY A 20 7.31 16.05 -8.34
CA GLY A 20 6.22 16.38 -9.25
C GLY A 20 6.28 15.74 -10.63
N SER A 21 7.32 15.89 -11.44
CA SER A 21 7.26 15.42 -12.84
C SER A 21 7.39 13.89 -12.98
N GLY A 22 8.17 13.24 -12.10
CA GLY A 22 8.30 11.77 -12.10
C GLY A 22 7.02 11.06 -11.61
N TYR A 23 6.30 11.66 -10.68
CA TYR A 23 5.07 11.08 -10.13
C TYR A 23 3.90 11.13 -11.13
N ALA A 24 3.82 12.19 -11.92
CA ALA A 24 2.79 12.33 -12.97
C ALA A 24 2.83 11.20 -14.02
N PHE A 25 4.02 10.64 -14.29
CA PHE A 25 4.20 9.52 -15.22
C PHE A 25 3.42 8.26 -14.76
N PHE A 26 3.27 8.06 -13.46
CA PHE A 26 2.57 6.90 -12.89
C PHE A 26 1.05 7.10 -12.74
N MET A 27 0.53 8.30 -12.95
CA MET A 27 -0.88 8.65 -12.73
C MET A 27 -1.82 8.23 -13.87
N GLY A 28 -1.33 7.64 -14.95
CA GLY A 28 -2.16 7.12 -16.05
C GLY A 28 -3.05 5.95 -15.64
N GLY A 29 -4.13 5.69 -16.39
CA GLY A 29 -5.01 4.53 -16.20
C GLY A 29 -4.26 3.20 -16.35
N SER A 30 -4.84 2.11 -15.83
CA SER A 30 -4.32 0.75 -16.07
C SER A 30 -4.62 0.30 -17.51
N THR A 31 -3.80 -0.59 -18.06
CA THR A 31 -4.01 -1.18 -19.39
C THR A 31 -5.29 -2.01 -19.48
N SER A 32 -5.83 -2.46 -18.35
CA SER A 32 -7.11 -3.19 -18.26
C SER A 32 -8.35 -2.28 -18.30
N GLY A 33 -8.18 -0.96 -18.41
CA GLY A 33 -9.26 0.03 -18.35
C GLY A 33 -9.85 0.25 -16.95
N LYS A 34 -9.30 -0.43 -15.92
CA LYS A 34 -9.73 -0.24 -14.52
C LYS A 34 -9.04 0.97 -13.89
N ARG A 35 -9.79 1.73 -13.10
CA ARG A 35 -9.23 2.80 -12.28
C ARG A 35 -8.61 2.18 -11.03
N VAL A 36 -7.27 2.20 -10.96
CA VAL A 36 -6.51 1.71 -9.83
C VAL A 36 -5.98 2.90 -9.04
N ASN A 37 -6.34 2.97 -7.78
CA ASN A 37 -5.78 3.85 -6.77
C ASN A 37 -5.72 3.09 -5.44
N GLU A 38 -5.17 3.70 -4.42
CA GLU A 38 -4.96 3.09 -3.12
C GLU A 38 -6.27 2.57 -2.50
N ARG A 39 -7.35 3.32 -2.63
CA ARG A 39 -8.69 2.96 -2.10
C ARG A 39 -9.30 1.78 -2.88
N THR A 40 -9.27 1.83 -4.22
CA THR A 40 -9.82 0.73 -5.04
C THR A 40 -8.97 -0.52 -4.94
N ALA A 41 -7.65 -0.40 -4.81
CA ALA A 41 -6.75 -1.53 -4.59
C ALA A 41 -7.02 -2.24 -3.26
N MET A 42 -7.32 -1.50 -2.20
CA MET A 42 -7.67 -2.07 -0.88
C MET A 42 -9.00 -2.83 -0.86
N GLN A 43 -9.84 -2.70 -1.87
CA GLN A 43 -11.04 -3.53 -2.02
C GLN A 43 -10.71 -4.94 -2.52
N MET A 44 -9.53 -5.14 -3.07
CA MET A 44 -9.07 -6.46 -3.48
C MET A 44 -8.55 -7.25 -2.29
N THR A 45 -9.08 -8.45 -2.07
CA THR A 45 -8.73 -9.33 -0.95
C THR A 45 -7.22 -9.56 -0.83
N ALA A 46 -6.54 -9.81 -1.96
CA ALA A 46 -5.09 -10.07 -1.97
C ALA A 46 -4.28 -8.84 -1.53
N VAL A 47 -4.61 -7.65 -2.02
CA VAL A 47 -3.95 -6.39 -1.62
C VAL A 47 -4.19 -6.12 -0.15
N TYR A 48 -5.46 -6.20 0.30
CA TYR A 48 -5.83 -6.02 1.70
C TYR A 48 -5.08 -6.97 2.62
N SER A 49 -5.01 -8.26 2.26
CA SER A 49 -4.29 -9.27 3.05
C SER A 49 -2.80 -8.98 3.15
N CYS A 50 -2.14 -8.63 2.04
CA CYS A 50 -0.73 -8.28 2.06
C CYS A 50 -0.43 -7.03 2.91
N VAL A 51 -1.24 -5.97 2.72
CA VAL A 51 -1.11 -4.72 3.51
C VAL A 51 -1.31 -5.01 4.99
N ARG A 52 -2.36 -5.75 5.34
CA ARG A 52 -2.66 -6.13 6.71
C ARG A 52 -1.53 -6.93 7.35
N ILE A 53 -1.07 -8.01 6.70
CA ILE A 53 0.01 -8.86 7.22
C ILE A 53 1.26 -8.05 7.53
N LEU A 54 1.69 -7.19 6.60
CA LEU A 54 2.90 -6.39 6.79
C LEU A 54 2.74 -5.31 7.84
N SER A 55 1.58 -4.65 7.90
CA SER A 55 1.31 -3.60 8.87
C SER A 55 1.23 -4.16 10.29
N GLU A 56 0.50 -5.26 10.49
CA GLU A 56 0.40 -5.95 11.77
C GLU A 56 1.75 -6.55 12.18
N ALA A 57 2.52 -7.13 11.24
CA ALA A 57 3.83 -7.70 11.54
C ALA A 57 4.80 -6.64 12.08
N VAL A 58 4.92 -5.48 11.42
CA VAL A 58 5.79 -4.38 11.89
C VAL A 58 5.25 -3.78 13.19
N ALA A 59 3.94 -3.59 13.30
CA ALA A 59 3.31 -3.01 14.50
C ALA A 59 3.47 -3.89 15.74
N SER A 60 3.48 -5.22 15.58
CA SER A 60 3.63 -6.17 16.68
C SER A 60 5.07 -6.29 17.20
N LEU A 61 6.08 -5.91 16.42
CA LEU A 61 7.47 -5.98 16.86
C LEU A 61 7.72 -5.00 18.02
N PRO A 62 8.31 -5.46 19.13
CA PRO A 62 8.65 -4.57 20.24
C PRO A 62 9.68 -3.53 19.82
N LEU A 63 9.30 -2.26 19.82
CA LEU A 63 10.18 -1.14 19.56
C LEU A 63 10.79 -0.67 20.88
N GLN A 64 12.11 -0.66 20.95
CA GLN A 64 12.86 -0.34 22.16
C GLN A 64 13.76 0.86 21.93
N PHE A 65 13.90 1.68 22.95
CA PHE A 65 14.84 2.78 23.03
C PHE A 65 16.00 2.40 23.94
N TYR A 66 17.21 2.44 23.40
CA TYR A 66 18.43 1.99 24.08
C TYR A 66 19.44 3.11 24.29
N ARG A 67 20.21 2.98 25.35
CA ARG A 67 21.41 3.78 25.63
C ARG A 67 22.64 2.90 25.48
N TYR A 68 23.71 3.45 24.91
CA TYR A 68 25.04 2.82 24.95
C TYR A 68 25.61 2.95 26.36
N THR A 69 26.23 1.88 26.86
CA THR A 69 26.93 1.88 28.15
C THR A 69 28.44 2.05 27.94
N ASP A 70 29.15 2.54 28.95
CA ASP A 70 30.58 2.88 28.86
C ASP A 70 31.46 1.63 28.60
N ASP A 71 30.97 0.44 28.92
CA ASP A 71 31.60 -0.85 28.65
C ASP A 71 31.37 -1.37 27.23
N GLY A 72 30.74 -0.59 26.36
CA GLY A 72 30.39 -0.97 24.98
C GLY A 72 29.13 -1.83 24.86
N GLY A 73 28.40 -2.02 25.97
CA GLY A 73 27.11 -2.68 25.99
C GLY A 73 25.95 -1.76 25.61
N LYS A 74 24.73 -2.21 25.88
CA LYS A 74 23.50 -1.45 25.69
C LYS A 74 22.48 -1.80 26.76
N GLU A 75 21.73 -0.80 27.20
CA GLU A 75 20.62 -0.97 28.14
C GLU A 75 19.39 -0.18 27.67
N LYS A 76 18.22 -0.56 28.17
CA LYS A 76 16.97 0.19 27.85
C LYS A 76 16.99 1.54 28.59
N ALA A 77 16.77 2.61 27.85
CA ALA A 77 16.69 3.96 28.41
C ALA A 77 15.23 4.28 28.79
N VAL A 78 14.69 3.57 29.78
CA VAL A 78 13.28 3.67 30.21
C VAL A 78 12.94 5.04 30.82
N GLU A 79 13.93 5.74 31.33
CA GLU A 79 13.81 7.09 31.91
C GLU A 79 13.69 8.21 30.85
N HIS A 80 14.02 7.89 29.58
CA HIS A 80 13.98 8.88 28.51
C HIS A 80 12.54 9.09 28.02
N PRO A 81 12.05 10.32 27.81
CA PRO A 81 10.68 10.58 27.36
C PRO A 81 10.27 9.85 26.09
N LEU A 82 11.21 9.68 25.14
CA LEU A 82 10.96 8.92 23.90
C LEU A 82 10.69 7.44 24.13
N TYR A 83 11.12 6.85 25.27
CA TYR A 83 10.83 5.45 25.54
C TYR A 83 9.32 5.21 25.61
N PHE A 84 8.61 5.99 26.43
CA PHE A 84 7.17 5.89 26.59
C PHE A 84 6.42 6.17 25.27
N LEU A 85 6.81 7.25 24.57
CA LEU A 85 6.18 7.64 23.30
C LEU A 85 6.31 6.54 22.21
N LEU A 86 7.45 5.88 22.12
CA LEU A 86 7.69 4.88 21.09
C LEU A 86 7.17 3.48 21.48
N HIS A 87 7.21 3.17 22.78
CA HIS A 87 6.85 1.86 23.29
C HIS A 87 5.36 1.74 23.60
N ASP A 88 4.76 2.75 24.24
CA ASP A 88 3.41 2.69 24.78
C ASP A 88 2.42 3.59 24.03
N GLU A 89 2.55 4.91 24.14
CA GLU A 89 1.59 5.89 23.64
C GLU A 89 2.29 7.06 22.92
N PRO A 90 2.27 7.10 21.58
CA PRO A 90 2.82 8.20 20.80
C PRO A 90 2.03 9.51 20.95
N ASN A 91 0.76 9.41 21.32
CA ASN A 91 -0.15 10.52 21.60
C ASN A 91 -1.37 10.01 22.39
N PRO A 92 -2.21 10.90 22.98
CA PRO A 92 -3.35 10.48 23.80
C PRO A 92 -4.48 9.75 23.04
N GLU A 93 -4.44 9.71 21.71
CA GLU A 93 -5.53 9.19 20.88
C GLU A 93 -5.27 7.73 20.44
N MET A 94 -4.02 7.25 20.47
CA MET A 94 -3.68 5.93 19.95
C MET A 94 -2.51 5.28 20.67
N THR A 95 -2.53 3.96 20.69
CA THR A 95 -1.41 3.13 21.17
C THR A 95 -0.26 3.11 20.16
N SER A 96 0.93 2.74 20.60
CA SER A 96 2.09 2.60 19.71
C SER A 96 1.88 1.53 18.63
N PHE A 97 1.06 0.50 18.90
CA PHE A 97 0.68 -0.50 17.90
C PHE A 97 -0.11 0.15 16.75
N VAL A 98 -1.22 0.84 17.08
CA VAL A 98 -2.08 1.50 16.08
C VAL A 98 -1.30 2.56 15.29
N PHE A 99 -0.45 3.32 15.94
CA PHE A 99 0.41 4.30 15.28
C PHE A 99 1.33 3.66 14.23
N ARG A 100 2.03 2.58 14.60
CA ARG A 100 2.91 1.87 13.68
C ARG A 100 2.16 1.19 12.55
N GLU A 101 1.01 0.56 12.86
CA GLU A 101 0.14 -0.06 11.87
C GLU A 101 -0.35 0.96 10.83
N THR A 102 -0.80 2.13 11.29
CA THR A 102 -1.25 3.23 10.42
C THR A 102 -0.13 3.72 9.51
N LEU A 103 1.02 4.04 10.07
CA LEU A 103 2.15 4.52 9.26
C LEU A 103 2.68 3.45 8.29
N MET A 104 2.69 2.17 8.70
CA MET A 104 3.08 1.09 7.80
C MET A 104 2.07 0.89 6.67
N THR A 105 0.78 1.04 6.95
CA THR A 105 -0.27 1.06 5.93
C THR A 105 -0.06 2.20 4.93
N HIS A 106 0.30 3.41 5.40
CA HIS A 106 0.65 4.52 4.52
C HIS A 106 1.86 4.20 3.63
N LEU A 107 2.90 3.59 4.18
CA LEU A 107 4.07 3.15 3.41
C LEU A 107 3.70 2.18 2.28
N LEU A 108 2.86 1.20 2.58
CA LEU A 108 2.46 0.16 1.63
C LEU A 108 1.50 0.67 0.55
N LEU A 109 0.73 1.70 0.83
CA LEU A 109 -0.22 2.28 -0.13
C LEU A 109 0.39 3.44 -0.92
N TRP A 110 0.98 4.41 -0.25
CA TRP A 110 1.49 5.65 -0.86
C TRP A 110 3.01 5.72 -0.98
N GLY A 111 3.73 4.71 -0.46
CA GLY A 111 5.18 4.66 -0.50
C GLY A 111 5.88 5.59 0.49
N ASN A 112 5.13 6.34 1.28
CA ASN A 112 5.64 7.27 2.27
C ASN A 112 4.76 7.25 3.51
N ALA A 113 5.36 7.41 4.69
CA ALA A 113 4.62 7.65 5.92
C ALA A 113 5.13 8.91 6.59
N TYR A 114 4.22 9.69 7.13
CA TYR A 114 4.49 10.96 7.79
C TYR A 114 3.82 11.01 9.14
N ALA A 115 4.53 11.57 10.12
CA ALA A 115 3.92 11.97 11.38
C ALA A 115 4.41 13.35 11.79
N GLN A 116 3.52 14.17 12.34
CA GLN A 116 3.88 15.44 12.92
C GLN A 116 4.57 15.20 14.26
N ILE A 117 5.70 15.88 14.46
CA ILE A 117 6.46 15.83 15.70
C ILE A 117 6.08 17.05 16.52
N ILE A 118 5.43 16.84 17.64
CA ILE A 118 5.14 17.92 18.61
C ILE A 118 6.26 17.98 19.62
N ARG A 119 6.80 19.18 19.82
CA ARG A 119 7.88 19.44 20.77
C ARG A 119 7.47 20.48 21.82
N ASN A 120 7.97 20.31 23.02
CA ASN A 120 7.80 21.32 24.07
C ASN A 120 8.79 22.50 23.90
N GLY A 121 8.70 23.49 24.78
CA GLY A 121 9.57 24.66 24.76
C GLY A 121 11.07 24.38 25.00
N ARG A 122 11.43 23.16 25.42
CA ARG A 122 12.80 22.67 25.55
C ARG A 122 13.31 21.91 24.33
N GLY A 123 12.45 21.72 23.31
CA GLY A 123 12.78 20.96 22.12
C GLY A 123 12.59 19.43 22.24
N GLU A 124 12.13 18.95 23.40
CA GLU A 124 11.86 17.53 23.63
C GLU A 124 10.58 17.10 22.89
N VAL A 125 10.58 15.91 22.30
CA VAL A 125 9.40 15.34 21.63
C VAL A 125 8.38 14.92 22.70
N VAL A 126 7.15 15.41 22.58
CA VAL A 126 6.06 15.14 23.53
C VAL A 126 4.89 14.39 22.90
N ALA A 127 4.75 14.41 21.57
CA ALA A 127 3.75 13.61 20.86
C ALA A 127 4.12 13.40 19.39
N LEU A 128 3.55 12.36 18.78
CA LEU A 128 3.64 12.03 17.36
C LEU A 128 2.23 11.77 16.82
N TYR A 129 1.81 12.52 15.79
CA TYR A 129 0.51 12.37 15.15
C TYR A 129 0.67 11.96 13.69
N PRO A 130 0.06 10.86 13.22
CA PRO A 130 0.09 10.47 11.82
C PRO A 130 -0.49 11.57 10.92
N LEU A 131 0.18 11.84 9.80
CA LEU A 131 -0.30 12.72 8.74
C LEU A 131 -0.66 11.88 7.52
N MET A 132 -1.78 12.20 6.87
CA MET A 132 -2.24 11.48 5.68
C MET A 132 -1.24 11.65 4.54
N ALA A 133 -0.73 10.55 4.01
CA ALA A 133 0.31 10.58 2.98
C ALA A 133 -0.17 11.16 1.64
N ASP A 134 -1.46 10.99 1.31
CA ASP A 134 -2.08 11.55 0.10
C ASP A 134 -2.27 13.07 0.14
N ARG A 135 -2.02 13.71 1.29
CA ARG A 135 -2.13 15.16 1.51
C ARG A 135 -0.78 15.84 1.70
N MET A 136 0.29 15.07 1.64
CA MET A 136 1.64 15.58 1.87
C MET A 136 2.38 15.79 0.56
N TYR A 137 2.93 16.97 0.38
CA TYR A 137 3.82 17.32 -0.71
C TYR A 137 5.21 17.64 -0.14
N VAL A 138 6.24 17.11 -0.78
CA VAL A 138 7.63 17.25 -0.33
C VAL A 138 8.44 17.92 -1.43
N ASP A 139 9.08 19.05 -1.15
CA ASP A 139 9.90 19.77 -2.12
C ASP A 139 11.03 20.55 -1.45
N ARG A 140 11.81 21.25 -2.25
CA ARG A 140 12.87 22.16 -1.84
C ARG A 140 12.56 23.58 -2.25
N ASP A 141 12.86 24.51 -1.36
CA ASP A 141 12.78 25.93 -1.65
C ASP A 141 13.93 26.39 -2.60
N ASP A 142 13.90 27.65 -3.00
CA ASP A 142 14.92 28.26 -3.87
C ASP A 142 16.34 28.27 -3.23
N LYS A 143 16.43 28.04 -1.91
CA LYS A 143 17.69 27.90 -1.19
C LYS A 143 18.12 26.43 -1.03
N GLY A 144 17.39 25.47 -1.65
CA GLY A 144 17.63 24.05 -1.56
C GLY A 144 17.24 23.44 -0.22
N GLN A 145 16.50 24.15 0.64
CA GLN A 145 16.02 23.63 1.92
C GLN A 145 14.78 22.78 1.72
N LEU A 146 14.79 21.57 2.28
CA LEU A 146 13.64 20.67 2.25
C LEU A 146 12.50 21.25 3.08
N TYR A 147 11.29 21.15 2.57
CA TYR A 147 10.06 21.48 3.27
C TYR A 147 8.94 20.50 2.93
N TYR A 148 7.91 20.50 3.75
CA TYR A 148 6.71 19.71 3.60
C TYR A 148 5.51 20.63 3.55
N GLU A 149 4.59 20.40 2.60
CA GLU A 149 3.30 21.10 2.53
C GLU A 149 2.19 20.09 2.79
N TYR A 150 1.44 20.32 3.85
CA TYR A 150 0.32 19.49 4.24
C TYR A 150 -1.00 20.21 3.97
N THR A 151 -1.84 19.60 3.14
CA THR A 151 -3.18 20.14 2.83
C THR A 151 -4.16 19.73 3.91
N LEU A 152 -4.69 20.73 4.63
CA LEU A 152 -5.76 20.52 5.60
C LEU A 152 -7.07 20.24 4.87
N TYR A 153 -7.60 19.06 5.13
CA TYR A 153 -8.93 18.68 4.70
C TYR A 153 -9.76 18.49 5.95
N SER A 154 -10.75 19.31 6.15
CA SER A 154 -11.65 19.15 7.28
C SER A 154 -13.07 19.25 6.78
N ASP A 155 -13.80 18.15 6.89
CA ASP A 155 -15.26 18.19 6.84
C ASP A 155 -15.81 18.88 8.10
N ASP A 156 -15.02 18.86 9.20
CA ASP A 156 -15.34 19.45 10.50
C ASP A 156 -14.94 20.93 10.62
N ALA A 157 -14.08 21.44 9.73
CA ALA A 157 -13.68 22.83 9.65
C ALA A 157 -13.79 23.38 8.22
N PRO A 158 -15.00 23.65 7.71
CA PRO A 158 -15.22 24.11 6.35
C PRO A 158 -14.46 25.40 5.98
N THR A 159 -14.10 26.21 6.97
CA THR A 159 -13.34 27.45 6.80
C THR A 159 -11.84 27.20 6.49
N MET A 160 -11.31 26.00 6.77
CA MET A 160 -9.91 25.63 6.53
C MET A 160 -9.73 24.68 5.35
N LYS A 161 -10.80 24.34 4.65
CA LYS A 161 -10.74 23.40 3.53
C LYS A 161 -9.80 23.92 2.43
N GLY A 162 -8.75 23.16 2.16
CA GLY A 162 -7.75 23.50 1.16
C GLY A 162 -6.63 24.44 1.68
N SER A 163 -6.61 24.79 2.97
CA SER A 163 -5.47 25.51 3.56
C SER A 163 -4.23 24.63 3.54
N ILE A 164 -3.10 25.20 3.17
CA ILE A 164 -1.80 24.51 3.15
C ILE A 164 -1.00 24.96 4.35
N VAL A 165 -0.50 23.99 5.12
CA VAL A 165 0.44 24.25 6.22
C VAL A 165 1.84 23.80 5.77
N ARG A 166 2.80 24.69 5.86
CA ARG A 166 4.19 24.39 5.57
C ARG A 166 4.91 23.97 6.85
N LEU A 167 5.49 22.78 6.81
CA LEU A 167 6.23 22.18 7.93
C LEU A 167 7.71 22.05 7.55
N SER A 168 8.57 22.24 8.53
CA SER A 168 10.01 22.01 8.40
C SER A 168 10.36 20.52 8.61
N PRO A 169 11.55 20.07 8.19
CA PRO A 169 12.03 18.73 8.51
C PRO A 169 12.16 18.42 10.01
N TYR A 170 12.20 19.45 10.83
CA TYR A 170 12.24 19.32 12.30
C TYR A 170 10.87 18.94 12.89
N GLU A 171 9.80 19.26 12.18
CA GLU A 171 8.42 19.03 12.59
C GLU A 171 7.80 17.76 11.99
N VAL A 172 8.53 17.03 11.11
CA VAL A 172 7.99 15.87 10.42
C VAL A 172 8.90 14.66 10.57
N LEU A 173 8.35 13.58 11.12
CA LEU A 173 8.92 12.25 10.96
C LEU A 173 8.50 11.75 9.59
N HIS A 174 9.43 11.62 8.66
CA HIS A 174 9.21 11.07 7.33
C HIS A 174 9.94 9.74 7.19
N ILE A 175 9.20 8.71 6.86
CA ILE A 175 9.71 7.37 6.55
C ILE A 175 9.45 7.13 5.06
N PRO A 176 10.45 7.25 4.19
CA PRO A 176 10.29 7.00 2.76
C PRO A 176 10.43 5.50 2.42
N GLY A 177 9.64 5.03 1.47
CA GLY A 177 9.81 3.74 0.82
C GLY A 177 10.93 3.77 -0.24
N LEU A 178 10.84 2.87 -1.22
CA LEU A 178 11.73 2.87 -2.37
C LEU A 178 11.39 4.04 -3.29
N GLY A 179 12.36 4.85 -3.66
CA GLY A 179 12.24 5.98 -4.59
C GLY A 179 13.52 6.23 -5.37
N PHE A 180 13.49 7.09 -6.40
CA PHE A 180 14.67 7.42 -7.19
C PHE A 180 15.58 8.46 -6.55
N ASP A 181 14.99 9.43 -5.86
CA ASP A 181 15.71 10.59 -5.31
C ASP A 181 16.18 10.38 -3.86
N GLY A 182 15.75 9.28 -3.22
CA GLY A 182 16.04 8.99 -1.82
C GLY A 182 15.28 9.88 -0.83
N LEU A 183 14.38 10.74 -1.31
CA LEU A 183 13.54 11.62 -0.47
C LEU A 183 12.10 11.12 -0.44
N VAL A 184 11.51 10.83 -1.60
CA VAL A 184 10.12 10.42 -1.74
C VAL A 184 10.07 9.00 -2.29
N GLY A 185 9.34 8.13 -1.58
CA GLY A 185 9.07 6.76 -2.03
C GLY A 185 7.94 6.71 -3.04
N TYR A 186 7.99 5.74 -3.96
CA TYR A 186 6.89 5.48 -4.89
C TYR A 186 5.78 4.70 -4.22
N SER A 187 4.52 5.01 -4.58
CA SER A 187 3.38 4.19 -4.21
C SER A 187 3.53 2.79 -4.82
N PRO A 188 3.59 1.72 -4.00
CA PRO A 188 3.59 0.35 -4.52
C PRO A 188 2.35 0.04 -5.36
N ILE A 189 1.21 0.64 -5.02
CA ILE A 189 -0.03 0.52 -5.78
C ILE A 189 0.10 1.15 -7.18
N ALA A 190 0.67 2.35 -7.27
CA ALA A 190 0.89 3.01 -8.55
C ALA A 190 1.87 2.24 -9.43
N MET A 191 2.92 1.66 -8.85
CA MET A 191 3.90 0.83 -9.56
C MET A 191 3.28 -0.47 -10.07
N ALA A 192 2.36 -1.05 -9.32
CA ALA A 192 1.68 -2.30 -9.63
C ALA A 192 0.33 -2.13 -10.34
N LYS A 193 -0.02 -0.92 -10.78
CA LYS A 193 -1.37 -0.58 -11.28
C LYS A 193 -1.88 -1.51 -12.38
N ASN A 194 -1.01 -2.00 -13.24
CA ASN A 194 -1.42 -2.89 -14.34
C ASN A 194 -1.75 -4.30 -13.83
N ALA A 195 -0.95 -4.85 -12.91
CA ALA A 195 -1.23 -6.16 -12.29
C ALA A 195 -2.51 -6.10 -11.45
N ILE A 196 -2.65 -5.07 -10.62
CA ILE A 196 -3.86 -4.86 -9.80
C ILE A 196 -5.09 -4.65 -10.70
N GLY A 197 -4.97 -3.81 -11.74
CA GLY A 197 -6.04 -3.55 -12.68
C GLY A 197 -6.48 -4.81 -13.46
N MET A 198 -5.55 -5.68 -13.83
CA MET A 198 -5.86 -6.97 -14.45
C MET A 198 -6.61 -7.88 -13.47
N ALA A 199 -6.16 -7.98 -12.24
CA ALA A 199 -6.83 -8.76 -11.21
C ALA A 199 -8.26 -8.27 -10.95
N MET A 200 -8.47 -6.93 -10.85
CA MET A 200 -9.81 -6.33 -10.75
C MET A 200 -10.70 -6.66 -11.95
N ALA A 201 -10.15 -6.65 -13.17
CA ALA A 201 -10.89 -7.02 -14.37
C ALA A 201 -11.29 -8.50 -14.36
N CYS A 202 -10.41 -9.40 -13.91
CA CYS A 202 -10.71 -10.80 -13.74
C CYS A 202 -11.82 -11.04 -12.71
N GLU A 203 -11.78 -10.35 -11.56
CA GLU A 203 -12.85 -10.45 -10.54
C GLU A 203 -14.19 -9.99 -11.08
N GLU A 204 -14.24 -8.84 -11.77
CA GLU A 204 -15.47 -8.33 -12.37
C GLU A 204 -16.02 -9.26 -13.47
N TYR A 205 -15.12 -9.81 -14.29
CA TYR A 205 -15.52 -10.79 -15.31
C TYR A 205 -16.16 -12.01 -14.65
N GLY A 206 -15.52 -12.57 -13.62
CA GLY A 206 -16.05 -13.70 -12.88
C GLY A 206 -17.40 -13.39 -12.22
N ALA A 207 -17.52 -12.23 -11.59
CA ALA A 207 -18.76 -11.79 -10.96
C ALA A 207 -19.90 -11.68 -11.99
N LYS A 208 -19.64 -11.07 -13.14
CA LYS A 208 -20.62 -10.97 -14.23
C LYS A 208 -20.99 -12.33 -14.81
N PHE A 209 -20.02 -13.21 -14.97
CA PHE A 209 -20.24 -14.57 -15.47
C PHE A 209 -21.18 -15.34 -14.53
N PHE A 210 -20.93 -15.34 -13.24
CA PHE A 210 -21.79 -15.99 -12.26
C PHE A 210 -23.15 -15.30 -12.09
N ALA A 211 -23.20 -13.98 -12.13
CA ALA A 211 -24.45 -13.21 -12.05
C ALA A 211 -25.39 -13.50 -13.23
N ASN A 212 -24.82 -13.78 -14.40
CA ASN A 212 -25.60 -14.16 -15.58
C ASN A 212 -25.91 -15.66 -15.62
N GLY A 213 -25.79 -16.40 -14.52
CA GLY A 213 -26.09 -17.82 -14.41
C GLY A 213 -25.05 -18.74 -15.06
N ALA A 214 -23.83 -18.23 -15.23
CA ALA A 214 -22.72 -18.93 -15.92
C ALA A 214 -23.08 -19.40 -17.33
N ALA A 215 -24.15 -18.83 -17.91
CA ALA A 215 -24.57 -19.16 -19.29
C ALA A 215 -23.72 -18.35 -20.26
N PRO A 216 -23.05 -18.99 -21.21
CA PRO A 216 -22.31 -18.29 -22.25
C PRO A 216 -23.26 -17.44 -23.09
N SER A 217 -22.78 -16.26 -23.53
CA SER A 217 -23.48 -15.46 -24.53
C SER A 217 -23.66 -16.28 -25.80
N GLY A 218 -24.84 -16.31 -26.35
CA GLY A 218 -25.14 -17.09 -27.52
C GLY A 218 -26.16 -16.44 -28.43
N VAL A 219 -26.36 -17.02 -29.59
CA VAL A 219 -27.40 -16.64 -30.54
C VAL A 219 -28.57 -17.61 -30.41
N LEU A 220 -29.76 -17.07 -30.28
CA LEU A 220 -30.99 -17.79 -30.47
C LEU A 220 -31.36 -17.72 -31.97
N GLU A 221 -31.24 -18.82 -32.65
CA GLU A 221 -31.61 -18.97 -34.07
C GLU A 221 -33.05 -19.44 -34.18
N HIS A 222 -33.82 -18.83 -35.08
CA HIS A 222 -35.19 -19.22 -35.39
C HIS A 222 -35.33 -19.43 -36.92
N PRO A 223 -35.92 -20.52 -37.39
CA PRO A 223 -36.02 -20.82 -38.83
C PRO A 223 -36.91 -19.84 -39.63
N GLY A 224 -37.71 -19.03 -38.94
CA GLY A 224 -38.58 -18.01 -39.54
C GLY A 224 -38.27 -16.59 -39.00
N THR A 225 -39.15 -15.63 -39.27
CA THR A 225 -39.01 -14.26 -38.82
C THR A 225 -39.61 -14.07 -37.41
N ILE A 226 -38.81 -13.61 -36.47
CA ILE A 226 -39.29 -13.22 -35.13
C ILE A 226 -39.88 -11.82 -35.20
N LYS A 227 -41.18 -11.65 -34.87
CA LYS A 227 -41.87 -10.35 -34.93
C LYS A 227 -41.34 -9.37 -33.90
N ASP A 228 -40.92 -9.84 -32.74
CA ASP A 228 -40.37 -9.00 -31.66
C ASP A 228 -39.12 -9.68 -31.01
N PRO A 229 -37.94 -9.42 -31.57
CA PRO A 229 -36.69 -9.99 -31.03
C PRO A 229 -36.38 -9.49 -29.61
N SER A 230 -36.83 -8.29 -29.25
CA SER A 230 -36.57 -7.71 -27.93
C SER A 230 -37.31 -8.47 -26.83
N ARG A 231 -38.56 -8.82 -27.07
CA ARG A 231 -39.37 -9.60 -26.14
C ARG A 231 -38.80 -11.01 -25.91
N VAL A 232 -38.27 -11.65 -26.97
CA VAL A 232 -37.63 -12.94 -26.84
C VAL A 232 -36.37 -12.84 -26.01
N ARG A 233 -35.54 -11.81 -26.22
CA ARG A 233 -34.32 -11.55 -25.45
C ARG A 233 -34.63 -11.29 -23.97
N GLU A 234 -35.61 -10.46 -23.69
CA GLU A 234 -36.01 -10.15 -22.29
C GLU A 234 -36.57 -11.38 -21.58
N SER A 235 -37.40 -12.18 -22.27
CA SER A 235 -37.94 -13.44 -21.74
C SER A 235 -36.80 -14.43 -21.43
N TRP A 236 -35.84 -14.57 -22.33
CA TRP A 236 -34.64 -15.36 -22.12
C TRP A 236 -33.83 -14.92 -20.92
N GLN A 237 -33.51 -13.62 -20.84
CA GLN A 237 -32.77 -13.05 -19.72
C GLN A 237 -33.48 -13.23 -18.39
N ARG A 238 -34.80 -13.05 -18.34
CA ARG A 238 -35.61 -13.24 -17.13
C ARG A 238 -35.64 -14.68 -16.64
N THR A 239 -35.66 -15.64 -17.58
CA THR A 239 -35.79 -17.06 -17.26
C THR A 239 -34.45 -17.69 -16.92
N PHE A 240 -33.37 -17.31 -17.60
CA PHE A 240 -32.06 -17.94 -17.50
C PHE A 240 -30.95 -17.03 -16.99
N GLY A 241 -31.19 -15.72 -16.88
CA GLY A 241 -30.24 -14.77 -16.29
C GLY A 241 -30.25 -14.81 -14.77
N GLY A 242 -29.06 -14.47 -14.17
CA GLY A 242 -28.88 -14.38 -12.72
C GLY A 242 -28.43 -15.70 -12.05
N SER A 243 -27.71 -15.58 -10.94
CA SER A 243 -27.14 -16.72 -10.22
C SER A 243 -28.20 -17.71 -9.66
N GLY A 244 -29.41 -17.21 -9.38
CA GLY A 244 -30.52 -18.05 -8.90
C GLY A 244 -31.16 -18.95 -9.99
N ASN A 245 -30.84 -18.71 -11.25
CA ASN A 245 -31.39 -19.48 -12.40
C ASN A 245 -30.34 -20.39 -13.06
N ALA A 246 -29.18 -20.54 -12.45
CA ALA A 246 -28.13 -21.43 -12.91
C ALA A 246 -28.67 -22.88 -12.98
N ASN A 247 -28.30 -23.61 -14.02
CA ASN A 247 -28.67 -25.04 -14.29
C ASN A 247 -30.15 -25.30 -14.61
N LYS A 248 -30.97 -24.30 -14.96
CA LYS A 248 -32.30 -24.53 -15.49
C LYS A 248 -32.23 -25.10 -16.91
N VAL A 249 -33.07 -26.10 -17.20
CA VAL A 249 -33.21 -26.65 -18.53
C VAL A 249 -33.96 -25.68 -19.44
N ALA A 250 -33.36 -25.32 -20.57
CA ALA A 250 -34.01 -24.50 -21.59
C ALA A 250 -34.86 -25.39 -22.53
N VAL A 251 -36.12 -25.05 -22.68
CA VAL A 251 -36.98 -25.64 -23.70
C VAL A 251 -37.12 -24.63 -24.84
N LEU A 252 -36.73 -25.06 -26.05
CA LEU A 252 -36.76 -24.22 -27.23
C LEU A 252 -37.94 -24.71 -28.11
N GLU A 253 -38.84 -23.80 -28.46
CA GLU A 253 -40.02 -24.08 -29.25
C GLU A 253 -39.79 -23.72 -30.73
N GLU A 254 -40.66 -24.18 -31.61
CA GLU A 254 -40.73 -23.82 -33.04
C GLU A 254 -39.41 -23.97 -33.83
N GLY A 255 -38.58 -24.93 -33.46
CA GLY A 255 -37.33 -25.20 -34.16
C GLY A 255 -36.21 -24.20 -33.83
N MET A 256 -36.33 -23.40 -32.78
CA MET A 256 -35.26 -22.53 -32.31
C MET A 256 -34.05 -23.35 -31.88
N LYS A 257 -32.86 -22.79 -32.15
CA LYS A 257 -31.57 -23.34 -31.71
C LYS A 257 -30.81 -22.31 -30.92
N TYR A 258 -30.11 -22.75 -29.89
CA TYR A 258 -29.17 -21.92 -29.17
C TYR A 258 -27.75 -22.31 -29.55
N THR A 259 -27.03 -21.37 -30.11
CA THR A 259 -25.62 -21.53 -30.46
C THR A 259 -24.77 -20.60 -29.57
N PRO A 260 -23.95 -21.14 -28.68
CA PRO A 260 -23.07 -20.28 -27.84
C PRO A 260 -22.01 -19.62 -28.73
N ILE A 261 -21.86 -18.30 -28.60
CA ILE A 261 -20.82 -17.51 -29.32
C ILE A 261 -19.57 -17.34 -28.47
N SER A 262 -19.71 -17.33 -27.15
CA SER A 262 -18.54 -17.13 -26.29
C SER A 262 -17.72 -18.39 -26.24
N ILE A 263 -16.42 -18.26 -26.43
CA ILE A 263 -15.45 -19.25 -25.99
C ILE A 263 -15.66 -19.36 -24.48
N SER A 264 -16.21 -20.47 -24.02
CA SER A 264 -16.25 -20.77 -22.59
C SER A 264 -14.81 -20.74 -22.12
N PRO A 265 -14.39 -19.79 -21.25
CA PRO A 265 -13.08 -19.92 -20.66
C PRO A 265 -13.10 -21.27 -19.95
N GLU A 266 -12.22 -22.18 -20.34
CA GLU A 266 -12.07 -23.41 -19.59
C GLU A 266 -11.96 -23.01 -18.11
N GLN A 267 -12.82 -23.55 -17.27
CA GLN A 267 -12.89 -23.16 -15.86
C GLN A 267 -11.51 -23.25 -15.18
N ALA A 268 -10.69 -24.20 -15.63
CA ALA A 268 -9.31 -24.34 -15.23
C ALA A 268 -8.46 -23.09 -15.57
N GLN A 269 -8.52 -22.56 -16.79
CA GLN A 269 -7.73 -21.40 -17.20
C GLN A 269 -8.14 -20.13 -16.44
N PHE A 270 -9.41 -19.97 -16.12
CA PHE A 270 -9.87 -18.85 -15.32
C PHE A 270 -9.35 -18.93 -13.87
N LEU A 271 -9.39 -20.11 -13.26
CA LEU A 271 -8.86 -20.33 -11.91
C LEU A 271 -7.33 -20.16 -11.88
N GLU A 272 -6.61 -20.67 -12.87
CA GLU A 272 -5.16 -20.48 -12.99
C GLU A 272 -4.79 -19.01 -13.16
N THR A 273 -5.55 -18.27 -13.98
CA THR A 273 -5.35 -16.82 -14.13
C THR A 273 -5.55 -16.08 -12.81
N ARG A 274 -6.60 -16.40 -12.05
CA ARG A 274 -6.82 -15.80 -10.73
C ARG A 274 -5.68 -16.11 -9.76
N LYS A 275 -5.20 -17.34 -9.71
CA LYS A 275 -4.05 -17.73 -8.88
C LYS A 275 -2.79 -16.97 -9.27
N PHE A 276 -2.50 -16.89 -10.56
CA PHE A 276 -1.37 -16.11 -11.05
C PHE A 276 -1.44 -14.64 -10.61
N GLN A 277 -2.63 -14.02 -10.65
CA GLN A 277 -2.81 -12.64 -10.20
C GLN A 277 -2.59 -12.48 -8.68
N LEU A 278 -3.00 -13.47 -7.87
CA LEU A 278 -2.72 -13.49 -6.43
C LEU A 278 -1.21 -13.56 -6.17
N ASP A 279 -0.50 -14.43 -6.89
CA ASP A 279 0.96 -14.58 -6.79
C ASP A 279 1.69 -13.29 -7.21
N GLU A 280 1.22 -12.58 -8.24
CA GLU A 280 1.79 -11.30 -8.65
C GLU A 280 1.63 -10.23 -7.57
N ILE A 281 0.44 -10.13 -6.95
CA ILE A 281 0.20 -9.18 -5.86
C ILE A 281 1.08 -9.55 -4.65
N ALA A 282 1.14 -10.81 -4.27
CA ALA A 282 2.00 -11.30 -3.20
C ALA A 282 3.48 -10.94 -3.43
N ARG A 283 3.95 -11.07 -4.66
CA ARG A 283 5.33 -10.73 -5.09
C ARG A 283 5.63 -9.25 -4.96
N ILE A 284 4.70 -8.36 -5.31
CA ILE A 284 4.84 -6.91 -5.17
C ILE A 284 5.11 -6.53 -3.72
N PHE A 285 4.35 -7.11 -2.78
CA PHE A 285 4.50 -6.86 -1.35
C PHE A 285 5.55 -7.75 -0.69
N ARG A 286 6.15 -8.71 -1.41
CA ARG A 286 7.08 -9.72 -0.88
C ARG A 286 6.48 -10.53 0.27
N VAL A 287 5.19 -10.81 0.21
CA VAL A 287 4.49 -11.68 1.16
C VAL A 287 4.50 -13.09 0.59
N PRO A 288 4.96 -14.11 1.34
CA PRO A 288 4.90 -15.49 0.89
C PRO A 288 3.46 -15.93 0.61
N PRO A 289 3.19 -16.65 -0.51
CA PRO A 289 1.83 -17.03 -0.89
C PRO A 289 1.06 -17.81 0.18
N HIS A 290 1.73 -18.64 0.98
CA HIS A 290 1.08 -19.39 2.05
C HIS A 290 0.45 -18.48 3.12
N MET A 291 1.01 -17.27 3.36
CA MET A 291 0.47 -16.32 4.33
C MET A 291 -0.83 -15.65 3.85
N ILE A 292 -1.09 -15.63 2.54
CA ILE A 292 -2.35 -15.14 1.95
C ILE A 292 -3.31 -16.28 1.58
N GLY A 293 -3.01 -17.52 2.01
CA GLY A 293 -3.90 -18.68 1.87
C GLY A 293 -3.62 -19.56 0.66
N ASP A 294 -2.55 -19.34 -0.10
CA ASP A 294 -2.15 -20.25 -1.18
C ASP A 294 -1.16 -21.29 -0.65
N LEU A 295 -1.67 -22.52 -0.43
CA LEU A 295 -0.90 -23.65 0.10
C LEU A 295 -0.49 -24.66 -0.96
N GLU A 296 -0.81 -24.48 -2.24
CA GLU A 296 -0.61 -25.51 -3.28
C GLU A 296 0.85 -25.96 -3.43
N LYS A 297 1.80 -25.07 -3.23
CA LYS A 297 3.25 -25.35 -3.35
C LYS A 297 3.94 -25.44 -1.98
N SER A 298 3.18 -25.59 -0.91
CA SER A 298 3.70 -25.51 0.45
C SER A 298 3.85 -26.91 1.06
N SER A 299 5.08 -27.27 1.47
CA SER A 299 5.37 -28.38 2.39
C SER A 299 5.78 -27.81 3.76
N PHE A 300 5.69 -28.58 4.82
CA PHE A 300 6.06 -28.12 6.17
C PHE A 300 7.48 -27.52 6.23
N ASN A 301 8.46 -28.20 5.65
CA ASN A 301 9.85 -27.70 5.62
C ASN A 301 10.00 -26.42 4.81
N ASN A 302 9.20 -26.26 3.77
CA ASN A 302 9.24 -25.07 2.92
C ASN A 302 8.57 -23.86 3.60
N ILE A 303 7.53 -24.06 4.39
CA ILE A 303 6.84 -22.99 5.14
C ILE A 303 7.76 -22.38 6.20
N GLU A 304 8.49 -23.20 6.94
CA GLU A 304 9.46 -22.71 7.92
C GLU A 304 10.54 -21.87 7.28
N GLN A 305 11.12 -22.36 6.19
CA GLN A 305 12.15 -21.62 5.43
C GLN A 305 11.59 -20.32 4.86
N GLN A 306 10.38 -20.32 4.29
CA GLN A 306 9.73 -19.13 3.77
C GLN A 306 9.41 -18.11 4.87
N SER A 307 9.07 -18.57 6.08
CA SER A 307 8.85 -17.70 7.24
C SER A 307 10.13 -17.00 7.68
N LEU A 308 11.25 -17.71 7.67
CA LEU A 308 12.58 -17.13 7.94
C LEU A 308 12.98 -16.10 6.86
N GLU A 309 12.72 -16.42 5.61
CA GLU A 309 12.98 -15.53 4.47
C GLU A 309 12.09 -14.27 4.52
N PHE A 310 10.84 -14.41 4.93
CA PHE A 310 9.94 -13.26 5.13
C PHE A 310 10.50 -12.29 6.17
N VAL A 311 10.99 -12.79 7.30
CA VAL A 311 11.64 -11.93 8.30
C VAL A 311 12.87 -11.24 7.72
N LYS A 312 13.77 -11.99 7.07
CA LYS A 312 15.05 -11.49 6.59
C LYS A 312 14.95 -10.56 5.39
N TYR A 313 14.09 -10.90 4.42
CA TYR A 313 14.06 -10.18 3.14
C TYR A 313 12.88 -9.21 3.01
N THR A 314 11.85 -9.36 3.84
CA THR A 314 10.67 -8.48 3.80
C THR A 314 10.61 -7.56 5.01
N LEU A 315 10.64 -8.09 6.23
CA LEU A 315 10.48 -7.26 7.43
C LEU A 315 11.74 -6.45 7.76
N ASP A 316 12.93 -7.05 7.72
CA ASP A 316 14.18 -6.39 8.11
C ASP A 316 14.47 -5.09 7.30
N PRO A 317 14.27 -5.03 5.97
CA PRO A 317 14.39 -3.78 5.22
C PRO A 317 13.42 -2.69 5.68
N TRP A 318 12.16 -3.04 6.03
CA TRP A 318 11.19 -2.08 6.56
C TRP A 318 11.60 -1.60 7.94
N VAL A 319 11.94 -2.50 8.82
CA VAL A 319 12.40 -2.20 10.19
C VAL A 319 13.62 -1.27 10.16
N SER A 320 14.59 -1.54 9.30
CA SER A 320 15.77 -0.69 9.14
C SER A 320 15.43 0.73 8.69
N ARG A 321 14.47 0.90 7.76
CA ARG A 321 13.99 2.23 7.34
C ARG A 321 13.34 2.99 8.50
N TRP A 322 12.51 2.32 9.26
CA TRP A 322 11.87 2.89 10.43
C TRP A 322 12.88 3.37 11.47
N GLU A 323 13.80 2.48 11.86
CA GLU A 323 14.83 2.78 12.86
C GLU A 323 15.66 4.00 12.48
N GLN A 324 16.16 4.02 11.25
CA GLN A 324 16.99 5.12 10.75
C GLN A 324 16.21 6.43 10.62
N SER A 325 14.97 6.38 10.14
CA SER A 325 14.12 7.58 10.04
C SER A 325 13.78 8.17 11.40
N MET A 326 13.45 7.31 12.37
CA MET A 326 13.17 7.75 13.75
C MET A 326 14.42 8.35 14.42
N VAL A 327 15.56 7.69 14.32
CA VAL A 327 16.82 8.22 14.84
C VAL A 327 17.16 9.57 14.19
N ARG A 328 16.96 9.69 12.88
CA ARG A 328 17.23 10.94 12.14
C ARG A 328 16.37 12.10 12.61
N SER A 329 15.06 11.87 12.84
CA SER A 329 14.06 12.93 13.05
C SER A 329 13.79 13.23 14.53
N LEU A 330 13.89 12.22 15.41
CA LEU A 330 13.50 12.36 16.82
C LEU A 330 14.68 12.69 17.74
N LEU A 331 15.89 12.25 17.39
CA LEU A 331 17.07 12.47 18.22
C LEU A 331 17.85 13.70 17.77
N SER A 332 18.30 14.50 18.72
CA SER A 332 19.28 15.56 18.51
C SER A 332 20.65 14.98 18.09
N ARG A 333 21.55 15.85 17.63
CA ARG A 333 22.91 15.44 17.25
C ARG A 333 23.69 14.83 18.42
N GLU A 334 23.49 15.35 19.61
CA GLU A 334 24.16 14.87 20.85
C GLU A 334 23.57 13.52 21.29
N GLU A 335 22.24 13.36 21.21
CA GLU A 335 21.56 12.14 21.60
C GLU A 335 21.91 10.96 20.67
N LYS A 336 22.14 11.20 19.37
CA LYS A 336 22.55 10.16 18.40
C LYS A 336 23.86 9.46 18.76
N SER A 337 24.72 10.06 19.55
CA SER A 337 25.93 9.43 20.04
C SER A 337 25.71 8.54 21.27
N LYS A 338 24.61 8.75 21.98
CA LYS A 338 24.32 8.09 23.27
C LYS A 338 23.18 7.09 23.16
N TYR A 339 22.21 7.32 22.27
CA TYR A 339 20.97 6.57 22.18
C TYR A 339 20.71 6.04 20.77
N PHE A 340 19.93 4.97 20.69
CA PHE A 340 19.45 4.42 19.42
C PHE A 340 18.09 3.73 19.60
N ILE A 341 17.37 3.63 18.48
CA ILE A 341 16.05 3.02 18.42
C ILE A 341 16.18 1.69 17.68
N LYS A 342 15.64 0.61 18.24
CA LYS A 342 15.76 -0.72 17.64
C LYS A 342 14.50 -1.55 17.84
N PHE A 343 14.03 -2.18 16.77
CA PHE A 343 13.05 -3.24 16.88
C PHE A 343 13.71 -4.53 17.38
N LYS A 344 13.01 -5.23 18.24
CA LYS A 344 13.46 -6.54 18.71
C LYS A 344 12.80 -7.62 17.87
N ILE A 345 13.51 -8.13 16.87
CA ILE A 345 13.11 -9.32 16.12
C ILE A 345 13.59 -10.52 16.93
N GLY A 346 12.69 -11.16 17.67
CA GLY A 346 13.00 -12.32 18.51
C GLY A 346 13.00 -13.62 17.71
N ARG A 347 13.72 -14.65 18.19
CA ARG A 347 13.62 -16.02 17.65
C ARG A 347 12.24 -16.64 17.78
N ALA A 348 11.35 -16.05 18.60
CA ALA A 348 10.00 -16.56 18.87
C ALA A 348 8.93 -16.12 17.83
N HIS A 349 9.31 -15.36 16.83
CA HIS A 349 8.41 -14.98 15.73
C HIS A 349 8.73 -15.72 14.43
N VAL A 350 9.51 -16.78 14.55
CA VAL A 350 9.86 -17.68 13.44
C VAL A 350 9.22 -19.03 13.67
#